data_5694259f5c99ca29965ecdb2fa8b5f64
#
_entry.id   5694259f5c99ca29965ecdb2fa8b5f64
#
_cell.length_a   1.000
_cell.length_b   1.000
_cell.length_c   1.000
_cell.angle_alpha   90.00
_cell.angle_beta   90.00
_cell.angle_gamma   90.00
#
_symmetry.space_group_name_H-M   'P 1'
#
loop_
_entity.id
_entity.type
_entity.pdbx_description
1 polymer ?
#
loop_
_entity_poly.entity_id
_entity_poly.type
_entity_poly.pdbx_seq_one_letter_code
_entity_poly.pdbx_strand_id
1 'polypeptide(L)'
;MERIEANGISISFKRSGEGPPLVLLHGAEADHAMFDAFAAHLAPHFTVIAYDQRDSGGTRNPATPYGLGELADDLAALIAGLGLSRAHVFGTSFGGAIAQVAAVRHPARIDRLVLASTFRVGVSVASINPEGFPRFAELRAKLPESLSAFAEYFFPPSYIATYPQAPGIFSGNKRDAGQRERRGAVLAQPIAISLADIKASTLVLAGRDDRLIPPAHTLSLAREIAGARTAVINGVGHVGTIQDPAAVAAQVIAFLHGKKTEHIAEENDHGGIRGGSGHSL
;
A
#
# COMPACT_ATOMS: atom_id res chain seq x y z
N MET A 1 -5.00 2.14 -21.71
CA MET A 1 -4.01 2.96 -20.97
C MET A 1 -4.01 4.35 -21.54
N GLU A 2 -4.19 5.33 -20.66
CA GLU A 2 -4.07 6.76 -20.97
C GLU A 2 -2.65 7.24 -20.67
N ARG A 3 -2.29 8.43 -21.19
CA ARG A 3 -0.99 9.07 -20.91
C ARG A 3 -1.17 10.56 -20.69
N ILE A 4 -0.30 11.13 -19.86
CA ILE A 4 -0.22 12.55 -19.62
C ILE A 4 1.23 12.98 -19.43
N GLU A 5 1.59 14.12 -20.02
CA GLU A 5 2.89 14.75 -19.77
C GLU A 5 2.77 15.61 -18.51
N ALA A 6 3.50 15.25 -17.46
CA ALA A 6 3.51 15.94 -16.18
C ALA A 6 4.87 15.80 -15.51
N ASN A 7 5.36 16.85 -14.86
CA ASN A 7 6.64 16.87 -14.15
C ASN A 7 7.85 16.36 -14.98
N GLY A 8 7.86 16.65 -16.30
CA GLY A 8 8.94 16.25 -17.21
C GLY A 8 8.98 14.76 -17.56
N ILE A 9 7.90 14.02 -17.29
CA ILE A 9 7.76 12.60 -17.63
C ILE A 9 6.40 12.31 -18.30
N SER A 10 6.34 11.20 -19.05
CA SER A 10 5.10 10.71 -19.66
C SER A 10 4.48 9.66 -18.77
N ILE A 11 3.53 10.06 -17.93
CA ILE A 11 2.86 9.19 -16.94
C ILE A 11 1.79 8.35 -17.65
N SER A 12 1.88 7.04 -17.51
CA SER A 12 0.86 6.07 -17.95
C SER A 12 -0.08 5.74 -16.81
N PHE A 13 -1.39 5.72 -17.10
CA PHE A 13 -2.40 5.40 -16.08
C PHE A 13 -3.63 4.70 -16.69
N LYS A 14 -4.38 4.02 -15.84
CA LYS A 14 -5.69 3.45 -16.14
C LYS A 14 -6.73 4.19 -15.32
N ARG A 15 -7.83 4.58 -16.00
CA ARG A 15 -8.96 5.26 -15.35
C ARG A 15 -10.19 4.36 -15.45
N SER A 16 -10.99 4.30 -14.38
CA SER A 16 -12.27 3.59 -14.37
C SER A 16 -13.23 4.23 -13.37
N GLY A 17 -14.53 4.04 -13.59
CA GLY A 17 -15.58 4.56 -12.71
C GLY A 17 -15.83 6.06 -12.85
N GLU A 18 -16.80 6.53 -12.07
CA GLU A 18 -17.23 7.94 -11.99
C GLU A 18 -17.40 8.35 -10.52
N GLY A 19 -17.20 9.64 -10.23
CA GLY A 19 -17.32 10.21 -8.89
C GLY A 19 -16.06 10.92 -8.42
N PRO A 20 -15.88 11.12 -7.11
CA PRO A 20 -14.69 11.76 -6.54
C PRO A 20 -13.41 11.04 -6.98
N PRO A 21 -12.34 11.79 -7.34
CA PRO A 21 -11.11 11.18 -7.82
C PRO A 21 -10.35 10.45 -6.70
N LEU A 22 -9.89 9.23 -6.99
CA LEU A 22 -9.06 8.40 -6.12
C LEU A 22 -7.84 7.89 -6.89
N VAL A 23 -6.64 8.33 -6.48
CA VAL A 23 -5.38 7.92 -7.11
C VAL A 23 -4.76 6.77 -6.31
N LEU A 24 -4.35 5.72 -7.02
CA LEU A 24 -3.76 4.50 -6.45
C LEU A 24 -2.25 4.43 -6.74
N LEU A 25 -1.44 4.27 -5.68
CA LEU A 25 0.02 4.15 -5.74
C LEU A 25 0.45 2.73 -5.39
N HIS A 26 1.05 2.05 -6.36
CA HIS A 26 1.47 0.65 -6.26
C HIS A 26 2.76 0.44 -5.44
N GLY A 27 3.01 -0.80 -5.04
CA GLY A 27 4.22 -1.23 -4.33
C GLY A 27 5.49 -1.19 -5.19
N ALA A 28 6.64 -1.51 -4.58
CA ALA A 28 7.95 -1.37 -5.21
C ALA A 28 8.12 -2.19 -6.50
N GLU A 29 7.67 -3.44 -6.50
CA GLU A 29 7.88 -4.39 -7.61
C GLU A 29 6.67 -4.50 -8.56
N ALA A 30 5.69 -3.60 -8.43
CA ALA A 30 4.43 -3.64 -9.16
C ALA A 30 4.31 -2.52 -10.21
N ASP A 31 3.20 -2.55 -10.91
CA ASP A 31 2.66 -1.50 -11.77
C ASP A 31 1.15 -1.33 -11.49
N HIS A 32 0.45 -0.51 -12.28
CA HIS A 32 -0.99 -0.27 -12.14
C HIS A 32 -1.83 -1.55 -12.12
N ALA A 33 -1.38 -2.61 -12.82
CA ALA A 33 -2.17 -3.84 -12.99
C ALA A 33 -2.42 -4.59 -11.66
N MET A 34 -1.60 -4.34 -10.62
CA MET A 34 -1.89 -4.90 -9.28
C MET A 34 -3.24 -4.46 -8.73
N PHE A 35 -3.80 -3.39 -9.26
CA PHE A 35 -5.06 -2.84 -8.78
C PHE A 35 -6.28 -3.22 -9.60
N ASP A 36 -6.16 -4.04 -10.66
CA ASP A 36 -7.28 -4.30 -11.58
C ASP A 36 -8.54 -4.82 -10.85
N ALA A 37 -8.40 -5.84 -10.00
CA ALA A 37 -9.51 -6.36 -9.20
C ALA A 37 -9.98 -5.36 -8.13
N PHE A 38 -9.04 -4.70 -7.45
CA PHE A 38 -9.34 -3.69 -6.43
C PHE A 38 -10.08 -2.47 -7.01
N ALA A 39 -9.64 -1.97 -8.16
CA ALA A 39 -10.26 -0.85 -8.86
C ALA A 39 -11.70 -1.17 -9.29
N ALA A 40 -12.00 -2.42 -9.64
CA ALA A 40 -13.35 -2.84 -10.01
C ALA A 40 -14.35 -2.68 -8.83
N HIS A 41 -13.92 -2.91 -7.58
CA HIS A 41 -14.74 -2.68 -6.39
C HIS A 41 -14.89 -1.20 -6.04
N LEU A 42 -13.93 -0.36 -6.43
CA LEU A 42 -13.93 1.08 -6.15
C LEU A 42 -14.68 1.90 -7.21
N ALA A 43 -14.66 1.45 -8.47
CA ALA A 43 -15.23 2.15 -9.62
C ALA A 43 -16.71 2.55 -9.50
N PRO A 44 -17.58 1.81 -8.79
CA PRO A 44 -18.96 2.25 -8.54
C PRO A 44 -19.08 3.51 -7.65
N HIS A 45 -17.99 3.91 -6.99
CA HIS A 45 -17.98 4.97 -5.98
C HIS A 45 -17.05 6.15 -6.32
N PHE A 46 -16.03 5.90 -7.17
CA PHE A 46 -14.93 6.84 -7.42
C PHE A 46 -14.49 6.81 -8.88
N THR A 47 -13.98 7.93 -9.37
CA THR A 47 -13.10 7.94 -10.53
C THR A 47 -11.73 7.42 -10.08
N VAL A 48 -11.45 6.15 -10.30
CA VAL A 48 -10.22 5.47 -9.89
C VAL A 48 -9.13 5.69 -10.93
N ILE A 49 -7.95 6.14 -10.49
CA ILE A 49 -6.80 6.44 -11.33
C ILE A 49 -5.61 5.63 -10.80
N ALA A 50 -5.31 4.50 -11.43
CA ALA A 50 -4.14 3.68 -11.13
C ALA A 50 -3.02 4.03 -12.10
N TYR A 51 -1.94 4.66 -11.62
CA TYR A 51 -0.85 5.09 -12.47
C TYR A 51 0.44 4.31 -12.24
N ASP A 52 1.25 4.26 -13.28
CA ASP A 52 2.60 3.71 -13.23
C ASP A 52 3.58 4.78 -12.76
N GLN A 53 4.28 4.52 -11.68
CA GLN A 53 5.34 5.38 -11.16
C GLN A 53 6.57 5.33 -12.08
N ARG A 54 7.57 6.23 -11.87
CA ARG A 54 8.84 6.17 -12.61
C ARG A 54 9.42 4.76 -12.62
N ASP A 55 10.01 4.37 -13.73
CA ASP A 55 10.60 3.05 -13.96
C ASP A 55 9.61 1.87 -13.70
N SER A 56 8.32 2.08 -13.97
CA SER A 56 7.28 1.07 -13.81
C SER A 56 6.31 1.11 -14.99
N GLY A 57 5.79 -0.06 -15.35
CA GLY A 57 4.72 -0.23 -16.32
C GLY A 57 4.97 0.53 -17.64
N GLY A 58 4.01 1.37 -18.01
CA GLY A 58 4.06 2.16 -19.24
C GLY A 58 4.62 3.56 -19.09
N THR A 59 4.97 4.03 -17.88
CA THR A 59 5.53 5.37 -17.67
C THR A 59 6.92 5.49 -18.30
N ARG A 60 7.20 6.63 -18.91
CA ARG A 60 8.48 6.97 -19.54
C ARG A 60 9.09 8.15 -18.82
N ASN A 61 10.28 7.97 -18.30
CA ASN A 61 11.05 8.98 -17.56
C ASN A 61 12.51 8.95 -17.98
N PRO A 62 13.24 10.07 -17.79
CA PRO A 62 14.70 10.10 -17.99
C PRO A 62 15.42 9.06 -17.12
N ALA A 63 16.56 8.58 -17.61
CA ALA A 63 17.42 7.65 -16.88
C ALA A 63 18.27 8.35 -15.79
N THR A 64 17.71 9.36 -15.14
CA THR A 64 18.34 10.11 -14.04
C THR A 64 17.92 9.56 -12.70
N PRO A 65 18.78 9.61 -11.65
CA PRO A 65 18.39 9.28 -10.29
C PRO A 65 17.20 10.14 -9.82
N TYR A 66 16.37 9.56 -8.98
CA TYR A 66 15.23 10.23 -8.34
C TYR A 66 14.98 9.63 -6.95
N GLY A 67 14.32 10.38 -6.09
CA GLY A 67 13.96 9.96 -4.75
C GLY A 67 12.45 9.98 -4.50
N LEU A 68 12.06 9.84 -3.22
CA LEU A 68 10.65 9.95 -2.82
C LEU A 68 10.09 11.34 -3.08
N GLY A 69 10.93 12.38 -3.06
CA GLY A 69 10.53 13.75 -3.37
C GLY A 69 9.98 13.89 -4.78
N GLU A 70 10.75 13.44 -5.79
CA GLU A 70 10.35 13.47 -7.19
C GLU A 70 9.09 12.63 -7.45
N LEU A 71 8.99 11.46 -6.80
CA LEU A 71 7.79 10.61 -6.91
C LEU A 71 6.54 11.27 -6.30
N ALA A 72 6.70 12.03 -5.23
CA ALA A 72 5.63 12.83 -4.63
C ALA A 72 5.24 14.01 -5.52
N ASP A 73 6.22 14.65 -6.14
CA ASP A 73 5.99 15.74 -7.10
C ASP A 73 5.29 15.23 -8.37
N ASP A 74 5.61 14.02 -8.84
CA ASP A 74 4.92 13.35 -9.96
C ASP A 74 3.43 13.10 -9.63
N LEU A 75 3.11 12.64 -8.42
CA LEU A 75 1.72 12.46 -7.98
C LEU A 75 0.95 13.79 -8.00
N ALA A 76 1.55 14.84 -7.45
CA ALA A 76 0.93 16.16 -7.41
C ALA A 76 0.73 16.73 -8.82
N ALA A 77 1.70 16.52 -9.71
CA ALA A 77 1.65 16.93 -11.11
C ALA A 77 0.63 16.12 -11.92
N LEU A 78 0.49 14.81 -11.66
CA LEU A 78 -0.56 13.98 -12.26
C LEU A 78 -1.95 14.52 -11.88
N ILE A 79 -2.21 14.77 -10.59
CA ILE A 79 -3.49 15.31 -10.12
C ILE A 79 -3.79 16.65 -10.83
N ALA A 80 -2.81 17.56 -10.86
CA ALA A 80 -2.98 18.86 -11.51
C ALA A 80 -3.19 18.74 -13.03
N GLY A 81 -2.39 17.89 -13.70
CA GLY A 81 -2.45 17.68 -15.14
C GLY A 81 -3.76 17.05 -15.61
N LEU A 82 -4.42 16.28 -14.76
CA LEU A 82 -5.76 15.77 -15.00
C LEU A 82 -6.87 16.82 -14.78
N GLY A 83 -6.52 18.08 -14.50
CA GLY A 83 -7.47 19.17 -14.23
C GLY A 83 -8.11 19.08 -12.85
N LEU A 84 -7.57 18.24 -11.94
CA LEU A 84 -8.10 18.06 -10.60
C LEU A 84 -7.43 19.02 -9.63
N SER A 85 -8.21 19.70 -8.78
CA SER A 85 -7.67 20.53 -7.70
C SER A 85 -7.03 19.66 -6.61
N ARG A 86 -7.69 18.54 -6.25
CA ARG A 86 -7.24 17.53 -5.28
C ARG A 86 -7.88 16.18 -5.57
N ALA A 87 -7.32 15.12 -4.98
CA ALA A 87 -7.84 13.78 -5.07
C ALA A 87 -7.69 13.05 -3.72
N HIS A 88 -8.49 12.02 -3.49
CA HIS A 88 -8.18 11.00 -2.50
C HIS A 88 -6.97 10.21 -2.97
N VAL A 89 -6.15 9.74 -2.04
CA VAL A 89 -4.93 9.00 -2.34
C VAL A 89 -4.90 7.71 -1.53
N PHE A 90 -4.67 6.60 -2.21
CA PHE A 90 -4.39 5.29 -1.61
C PHE A 90 -2.97 4.87 -1.98
N GLY A 91 -2.13 4.63 -0.99
CA GLY A 91 -0.77 4.12 -1.21
C GLY A 91 -0.51 2.84 -0.43
N THR A 92 -0.04 1.79 -1.14
CA THR A 92 0.34 0.53 -0.49
C THR A 92 1.84 0.32 -0.52
N SER A 93 2.42 -0.19 0.59
CA SER A 93 3.85 -0.48 0.69
C SER A 93 4.71 0.73 0.29
N PHE A 94 5.57 0.61 -0.72
CA PHE A 94 6.35 1.70 -1.28
C PHE A 94 5.47 2.88 -1.76
N GLY A 95 4.30 2.61 -2.35
CA GLY A 95 3.34 3.65 -2.71
C GLY A 95 2.82 4.43 -1.51
N GLY A 96 2.74 3.79 -0.34
CA GLY A 96 2.44 4.44 0.93
C GLY A 96 3.54 5.38 1.41
N ALA A 97 4.81 5.05 1.16
CA ALA A 97 5.93 5.96 1.44
C ALA A 97 5.87 7.22 0.55
N ILE A 98 5.57 7.06 -0.75
CA ILE A 98 5.36 8.19 -1.66
C ILE A 98 4.18 9.05 -1.19
N ALA A 99 3.07 8.42 -0.80
CA ALA A 99 1.86 9.11 -0.36
C ALA A 99 2.10 9.93 0.92
N GLN A 100 2.91 9.44 1.87
CA GLN A 100 3.33 10.20 3.06
C GLN A 100 4.08 11.48 2.66
N VAL A 101 5.08 11.37 1.77
CA VAL A 101 5.86 12.52 1.30
C VAL A 101 4.96 13.51 0.54
N ALA A 102 4.09 13.02 -0.31
CA ALA A 102 3.15 13.87 -1.07
C ALA A 102 2.18 14.61 -0.15
N ALA A 103 1.67 13.96 0.89
CA ALA A 103 0.75 14.58 1.84
C ALA A 103 1.40 15.71 2.65
N VAL A 104 2.71 15.62 2.91
CA VAL A 104 3.47 16.69 3.58
C VAL A 104 3.87 17.81 2.60
N ARG A 105 4.37 17.47 1.40
CA ARG A 105 4.87 18.46 0.43
C ARG A 105 3.77 19.17 -0.34
N HIS A 106 2.68 18.46 -0.62
CA HIS A 106 1.56 18.93 -1.45
C HIS A 106 0.20 18.80 -0.76
N PRO A 107 0.02 19.32 0.49
CA PRO A 107 -1.19 19.09 1.28
C PRO A 107 -2.47 19.55 0.58
N ALA A 108 -2.39 20.58 -0.27
CA ALA A 108 -3.53 21.08 -1.04
C ALA A 108 -4.01 20.11 -2.14
N ARG A 109 -3.18 19.13 -2.54
CA ARG A 109 -3.52 18.13 -3.58
C ARG A 109 -4.16 16.88 -3.00
N ILE A 110 -4.04 16.64 -1.70
CA ILE A 110 -4.52 15.43 -1.04
C ILE A 110 -5.79 15.76 -0.25
N ASP A 111 -6.91 15.14 -0.62
CA ASP A 111 -8.17 15.32 0.10
C ASP A 111 -8.25 14.39 1.32
N ARG A 112 -8.20 13.08 1.10
CA ARG A 112 -8.10 12.04 2.12
C ARG A 112 -7.00 11.06 1.76
N LEU A 113 -6.38 10.47 2.77
CA LEU A 113 -5.20 9.61 2.61
C LEU A 113 -5.47 8.22 3.18
N VAL A 114 -5.16 7.17 2.41
CA VAL A 114 -5.12 5.79 2.90
C VAL A 114 -3.71 5.25 2.76
N LEU A 115 -3.13 4.82 3.88
CA LEU A 115 -1.80 4.23 3.98
C LEU A 115 -1.96 2.74 4.32
N ALA A 116 -1.74 1.85 3.35
CA ALA A 116 -1.96 0.42 3.48
C ALA A 116 -0.64 -0.37 3.50
N SER A 117 -0.47 -1.30 4.45
CA SER A 117 0.67 -2.22 4.52
C SER A 117 2.01 -1.52 4.23
N THR A 118 2.24 -0.37 4.88
CA THR A 118 3.38 0.52 4.61
C THR A 118 4.18 0.82 5.88
N PHE A 119 5.26 1.54 5.71
CA PHE A 119 6.23 1.84 6.76
C PHE A 119 6.47 3.35 6.83
N ARG A 120 7.01 3.80 7.97
CA ARG A 120 7.39 5.21 8.18
C ARG A 120 8.55 5.58 7.25
N VAL A 121 8.38 6.67 6.50
CA VAL A 121 9.48 7.25 5.69
C VAL A 121 10.65 7.66 6.60
N GLY A 122 11.87 7.38 6.14
CA GLY A 122 13.09 7.63 6.90
C GLY A 122 13.48 6.51 7.87
N VAL A 123 12.66 5.44 7.96
CA VAL A 123 13.00 4.23 8.73
C VAL A 123 13.43 3.13 7.77
N SER A 124 14.52 2.45 8.05
CA SER A 124 14.98 1.32 7.23
C SER A 124 14.00 0.15 7.32
N VAL A 125 13.61 -0.41 6.19
CA VAL A 125 12.77 -1.61 6.15
C VAL A 125 13.44 -2.79 6.89
N ALA A 126 14.76 -2.90 6.83
CA ALA A 126 15.50 -3.90 7.59
C ALA A 126 15.36 -3.74 9.11
N SER A 127 15.25 -2.49 9.61
CA SER A 127 15.04 -2.25 11.04
C SER A 127 13.58 -2.49 11.49
N ILE A 128 12.63 -2.44 10.57
CA ILE A 128 11.22 -2.73 10.85
C ILE A 128 10.99 -4.22 11.09
N ASN A 129 11.71 -5.06 10.36
CA ASN A 129 11.58 -6.53 10.44
C ASN A 129 12.99 -7.17 10.48
N PRO A 130 13.74 -6.98 11.59
CA PRO A 130 15.13 -7.41 11.67
C PRO A 130 15.31 -8.92 11.60
N GLU A 131 14.31 -9.69 12.01
CA GLU A 131 14.34 -11.15 11.95
C GLU A 131 13.94 -11.67 10.55
N GLY A 132 12.92 -11.11 9.94
CA GLY A 132 12.39 -11.57 8.64
C GLY A 132 13.11 -11.01 7.43
N PHE A 133 13.61 -9.76 7.50
CA PHE A 133 14.17 -9.06 6.34
C PHE A 133 15.44 -9.71 5.75
N PRO A 134 16.40 -10.23 6.54
CA PRO A 134 17.56 -10.92 5.99
C PRO A 134 17.16 -12.13 5.13
N ARG A 135 16.20 -12.91 5.61
CA ARG A 135 15.68 -14.06 4.87
C ARG A 135 14.91 -13.64 3.63
N PHE A 136 14.09 -12.58 3.72
CA PHE A 136 13.42 -11.99 2.56
C PHE A 136 14.41 -11.55 1.48
N ALA A 137 15.49 -10.86 1.86
CA ALA A 137 16.53 -10.40 0.94
C ALA A 137 17.26 -11.58 0.27
N GLU A 138 17.60 -12.63 1.03
CA GLU A 138 18.20 -13.86 0.52
C GLU A 138 17.29 -14.54 -0.52
N LEU A 139 16.00 -14.70 -0.19
CA LEU A 139 15.01 -15.31 -1.09
C LEU A 139 14.84 -14.49 -2.37
N ARG A 140 14.78 -13.16 -2.24
CA ARG A 140 14.68 -12.26 -3.38
C ARG A 140 15.88 -12.40 -4.34
N ALA A 141 17.09 -12.56 -3.79
CA ALA A 141 18.31 -12.76 -4.59
C ALA A 141 18.33 -14.10 -5.33
N LYS A 142 17.55 -15.09 -4.89
CA LYS A 142 17.47 -16.44 -5.45
C LYS A 142 16.22 -16.67 -6.32
N LEU A 143 15.55 -15.59 -6.76
CA LEU A 143 14.44 -15.73 -7.71
C LEU A 143 14.98 -16.14 -9.08
N PRO A 144 14.28 -17.04 -9.81
CA PRO A 144 12.93 -17.57 -9.51
C PRO A 144 12.89 -18.82 -8.60
N GLU A 145 14.03 -19.46 -8.25
CA GLU A 145 14.08 -20.75 -7.54
C GLU A 145 13.40 -20.71 -6.16
N SER A 146 13.42 -19.54 -5.51
CA SER A 146 12.85 -19.31 -4.18
C SER A 146 11.41 -18.77 -4.21
N LEU A 147 10.76 -18.75 -5.37
CA LEU A 147 9.50 -18.04 -5.61
C LEU A 147 8.40 -18.33 -4.56
N SER A 148 8.18 -19.60 -4.24
CA SER A 148 7.14 -20.00 -3.26
C SER A 148 7.44 -19.45 -1.87
N ALA A 149 8.67 -19.62 -1.39
CA ALA A 149 9.06 -19.12 -0.06
C ALA A 149 9.11 -17.59 0.00
N PHE A 150 9.48 -16.93 -1.11
CA PHE A 150 9.44 -15.48 -1.25
C PHE A 150 8.00 -14.96 -1.17
N ALA A 151 7.05 -15.62 -1.83
CA ALA A 151 5.65 -15.25 -1.85
C ALA A 151 4.97 -15.31 -0.45
N GLU A 152 5.47 -16.12 0.48
CA GLU A 152 4.97 -16.20 1.85
C GLU A 152 5.17 -14.91 2.66
N TYR A 153 6.02 -13.99 2.22
CA TYR A 153 6.12 -12.67 2.83
C TYR A 153 4.95 -11.74 2.43
N PHE A 154 4.28 -12.06 1.34
CA PHE A 154 3.20 -11.26 0.76
C PHE A 154 1.82 -11.88 1.00
N PHE A 155 1.74 -13.20 1.00
CA PHE A 155 0.51 -13.95 1.16
C PHE A 155 0.61 -14.91 2.35
N PRO A 156 -0.46 -15.08 3.15
CA PRO A 156 -0.52 -16.15 4.12
C PRO A 156 -0.39 -17.53 3.47
N PRO A 157 0.21 -18.53 4.14
CA PRO A 157 0.33 -19.89 3.61
C PRO A 157 -1.01 -20.51 3.20
N SER A 158 -2.09 -20.22 3.93
CA SER A 158 -3.46 -20.67 3.62
C SER A 158 -3.93 -20.15 2.27
N TYR A 159 -3.60 -18.90 1.93
CA TYR A 159 -3.95 -18.32 0.63
C TYR A 159 -3.17 -19.00 -0.51
N ILE A 160 -1.86 -19.22 -0.33
CA ILE A 160 -1.04 -19.93 -1.33
C ILE A 160 -1.53 -21.37 -1.54
N ALA A 161 -1.94 -22.05 -0.47
CA ALA A 161 -2.50 -23.40 -0.57
C ALA A 161 -3.81 -23.42 -1.38
N THR A 162 -4.65 -22.39 -1.25
CA THR A 162 -5.91 -22.26 -2.01
C THR A 162 -5.66 -21.80 -3.45
N TYR A 163 -4.67 -20.93 -3.66
CA TYR A 163 -4.32 -20.33 -4.95
C TYR A 163 -2.85 -20.57 -5.29
N PRO A 164 -2.45 -21.79 -5.69
CA PRO A 164 -1.04 -22.16 -5.94
C PRO A 164 -0.35 -21.31 -7.02
N GLN A 165 -1.13 -20.66 -7.89
CA GLN A 165 -0.62 -19.77 -8.94
C GLN A 165 -0.28 -18.34 -8.42
N ALA A 166 -0.72 -17.97 -7.23
CA ALA A 166 -0.53 -16.62 -6.68
C ALA A 166 0.94 -16.16 -6.63
N PRO A 167 1.92 -17.02 -6.28
CA PRO A 167 3.33 -16.65 -6.35
C PRO A 167 3.80 -16.17 -7.72
N GLY A 168 3.14 -16.59 -8.80
CA GLY A 168 3.47 -16.21 -10.18
C GLY A 168 3.47 -14.71 -10.46
N ILE A 169 2.80 -13.91 -9.65
CA ILE A 169 2.82 -12.43 -9.78
C ILE A 169 4.24 -11.85 -9.64
N PHE A 170 5.14 -12.55 -8.97
CA PHE A 170 6.53 -12.12 -8.75
C PHE A 170 7.50 -12.67 -9.80
N SER A 171 7.05 -13.54 -10.72
CA SER A 171 7.92 -14.21 -11.70
C SER A 171 8.33 -13.35 -12.89
N GLY A 172 7.73 -12.17 -13.07
CA GLY A 172 7.97 -11.29 -14.22
C GLY A 172 8.59 -9.96 -13.83
N ASN A 173 9.92 -9.86 -13.77
CA ASN A 173 10.55 -8.55 -13.61
C ASN A 173 10.55 -7.82 -14.96
N LYS A 174 9.67 -6.86 -15.10
CA LYS A 174 9.50 -6.06 -16.32
C LYS A 174 10.50 -4.89 -16.45
N ARG A 175 11.38 -4.69 -15.45
CA ARG A 175 12.37 -3.59 -15.42
C ARG A 175 13.72 -4.04 -15.97
N ASP A 176 14.39 -3.19 -16.73
CA ASP A 176 15.79 -3.35 -17.06
C ASP A 176 16.72 -3.14 -15.84
N ALA A 177 18.03 -3.37 -16.00
CA ALA A 177 18.99 -3.26 -14.90
C ALA A 177 19.07 -1.84 -14.33
N GLY A 178 19.09 -0.82 -15.19
CA GLY A 178 19.16 0.58 -14.77
C GLY A 178 17.88 1.03 -14.04
N GLN A 179 16.71 0.59 -14.50
CA GLN A 179 15.45 0.84 -13.82
C GLN A 179 15.40 0.19 -12.44
N ARG A 180 15.90 -1.04 -12.31
CA ARG A 180 16.01 -1.73 -11.00
C ARG A 180 16.95 -1.00 -10.05
N GLU A 181 18.10 -0.55 -10.54
CA GLU A 181 19.07 0.19 -9.76
C GLU A 181 18.48 1.50 -9.24
N ARG A 182 17.94 2.35 -10.13
CA ARG A 182 17.31 3.62 -9.74
C ARG A 182 16.19 3.42 -8.73
N ARG A 183 15.30 2.45 -8.99
CA ARG A 183 14.17 2.13 -8.10
C ARG A 183 14.63 1.64 -6.74
N GLY A 184 15.68 0.81 -6.70
CA GLY A 184 16.27 0.30 -5.47
C GLY A 184 16.95 1.37 -4.62
N ALA A 185 17.50 2.41 -5.26
CA ALA A 185 18.18 3.50 -4.57
C ALA A 185 17.22 4.52 -3.91
N VAL A 186 15.94 4.53 -4.26
CA VAL A 186 14.99 5.57 -3.78
C VAL A 186 14.90 5.64 -2.26
N LEU A 187 14.77 4.49 -1.57
CA LEU A 187 14.63 4.45 -0.11
C LEU A 187 15.95 4.68 0.64
N ALA A 188 17.09 4.60 -0.05
CA ALA A 188 18.39 4.91 0.53
C ALA A 188 18.69 6.42 0.56
N GLN A 189 17.93 7.21 -0.21
CA GLN A 189 18.12 8.66 -0.23
C GLN A 189 17.49 9.29 1.02
N PRO A 190 18.21 10.18 1.71
CA PRO A 190 17.67 10.84 2.89
C PRO A 190 16.53 11.76 2.49
N ILE A 191 15.42 11.64 3.21
CA ILE A 191 14.30 12.57 3.13
C ILE A 191 13.77 12.81 4.54
N ALA A 192 13.69 14.07 4.93
CA ALA A 192 13.16 14.47 6.22
C ALA A 192 11.73 14.97 6.06
N ILE A 193 10.78 14.24 6.64
CA ILE A 193 9.38 14.67 6.78
C ILE A 193 8.91 14.39 8.20
N SER A 194 7.95 15.19 8.68
CA SER A 194 7.21 14.92 9.91
C SER A 194 5.80 14.45 9.53
N LEU A 195 5.38 13.28 10.01
CA LEU A 195 4.02 12.80 9.78
C LEU A 195 2.96 13.67 10.50
N ALA A 196 3.35 14.42 11.52
CA ALA A 196 2.49 15.43 12.15
C ALA A 196 2.09 16.57 11.21
N ASP A 197 2.83 16.76 10.10
CA ASP A 197 2.52 17.77 9.09
C ASP A 197 1.46 17.32 8.07
N ILE A 198 1.05 16.04 8.09
CA ILE A 198 -0.03 15.53 7.27
C ILE A 198 -1.36 16.14 7.72
N LYS A 199 -2.00 16.92 6.84
CA LYS A 199 -3.28 17.61 7.10
C LYS A 199 -4.50 16.83 6.65
N ALA A 200 -4.32 15.89 5.72
CA ALA A 200 -5.40 15.06 5.20
C ALA A 200 -5.91 14.10 6.27
N SER A 201 -7.25 13.96 6.36
CA SER A 201 -7.83 12.86 7.13
C SER A 201 -7.25 11.54 6.65
N THR A 202 -6.72 10.72 7.56
CA THR A 202 -5.92 9.55 7.21
C THR A 202 -6.51 8.26 7.78
N LEU A 203 -6.54 7.20 6.97
CA LEU A 203 -6.74 5.82 7.37
C LEU A 203 -5.42 5.06 7.24
N VAL A 204 -5.00 4.40 8.31
CA VAL A 204 -3.87 3.46 8.30
C VAL A 204 -4.44 2.05 8.33
N LEU A 205 -4.16 1.27 7.27
CA LEU A 205 -4.73 -0.05 7.04
C LEU A 205 -3.65 -1.12 7.02
N ALA A 206 -3.82 -2.21 7.77
CA ALA A 206 -2.88 -3.32 7.80
C ALA A 206 -3.57 -4.65 7.55
N GLY A 207 -2.91 -5.55 6.84
CA GLY A 207 -3.22 -6.97 6.85
C GLY A 207 -2.68 -7.60 8.14
N ARG A 208 -3.47 -8.42 8.83
CA ARG A 208 -3.04 -9.06 10.11
C ARG A 208 -1.85 -9.99 9.91
N ASP A 209 -1.80 -10.64 8.76
CA ASP A 209 -0.82 -11.67 8.44
C ASP A 209 0.33 -11.17 7.55
N ASP A 210 0.53 -9.85 7.53
CA ASP A 210 1.64 -9.23 6.79
C ASP A 210 3.00 -9.60 7.44
N ARG A 211 3.77 -10.44 6.74
CA ARG A 211 5.08 -10.92 7.20
C ARG A 211 6.23 -10.05 6.69
N LEU A 212 5.99 -9.17 5.72
CA LEU A 212 7.00 -8.26 5.20
C LEU A 212 7.09 -6.99 6.05
N ILE A 213 5.95 -6.32 6.27
CA ILE A 213 5.83 -5.16 7.15
C ILE A 213 4.86 -5.54 8.27
N PRO A 214 5.37 -5.98 9.44
CA PRO A 214 4.52 -6.40 10.55
C PRO A 214 3.44 -5.36 10.86
N PRO A 215 2.17 -5.76 11.09
CA PRO A 215 1.04 -4.83 11.22
C PRO A 215 1.27 -3.72 12.23
N ALA A 216 1.97 -4.02 13.33
CA ALA A 216 2.28 -3.04 14.37
C ALA A 216 3.07 -1.84 13.83
N HIS A 217 3.96 -2.04 12.84
CA HIS A 217 4.73 -0.96 12.22
C HIS A 217 3.85 -0.09 11.32
N THR A 218 3.00 -0.70 10.50
CA THR A 218 2.03 0.07 9.71
C THR A 218 1.11 0.88 10.63
N LEU A 219 0.53 0.24 11.65
CA LEU A 219 -0.41 0.89 12.57
C LEU A 219 0.24 1.98 13.43
N SER A 220 1.55 1.91 13.68
CA SER A 220 2.27 2.93 14.44
C SER A 220 2.23 4.32 13.78
N LEU A 221 2.07 4.40 12.45
CA LEU A 221 1.93 5.67 11.73
C LEU A 221 0.78 6.52 12.26
N ALA A 222 -0.31 5.88 12.71
CA ALA A 222 -1.46 6.58 13.26
C ALA A 222 -1.15 7.34 14.56
N ARG A 223 -0.08 7.01 15.26
CA ARG A 223 0.34 7.73 16.48
C ARG A 223 0.98 9.08 16.17
N GLU A 224 1.53 9.23 14.96
CA GLU A 224 2.20 10.45 14.51
C GLU A 224 1.28 11.35 13.66
N ILE A 225 0.18 10.82 13.11
CA ILE A 225 -0.73 11.56 12.24
C ILE A 225 -1.98 11.97 13.03
N ALA A 226 -2.21 13.25 13.18
CA ALA A 226 -3.32 13.77 13.97
C ALA A 226 -4.68 13.27 13.44
N GLY A 227 -5.49 12.67 14.31
CA GLY A 227 -6.83 12.17 13.97
C GLY A 227 -6.85 10.96 13.01
N ALA A 228 -5.72 10.29 12.78
CA ALA A 228 -5.69 9.11 11.96
C ALA A 228 -6.53 7.97 12.55
N ARG A 229 -7.23 7.27 11.67
CA ARG A 229 -7.97 6.04 11.99
C ARG A 229 -7.13 4.83 11.62
N THR A 230 -7.39 3.71 12.28
CA THR A 230 -6.74 2.44 11.98
C THR A 230 -7.77 1.38 11.61
N ALA A 231 -7.38 0.45 10.73
CA ALA A 231 -8.14 -0.77 10.46
C ALA A 231 -7.17 -1.94 10.23
N VAL A 232 -7.61 -3.14 10.61
CA VAL A 232 -6.89 -4.39 10.39
C VAL A 232 -7.80 -5.37 9.68
N ILE A 233 -7.31 -6.03 8.64
CA ILE A 233 -8.04 -7.06 7.91
C ILE A 233 -7.46 -8.42 8.29
N ASN A 234 -8.26 -9.27 8.90
CA ASN A 234 -7.87 -10.61 9.31
C ASN A 234 -7.68 -11.51 8.09
N GLY A 235 -6.72 -12.44 8.14
CA GLY A 235 -6.44 -13.38 7.06
C GLY A 235 -5.75 -12.76 5.85
N VAL A 236 -5.38 -11.49 5.91
CA VAL A 236 -4.76 -10.75 4.80
C VAL A 236 -3.29 -10.48 5.09
N GLY A 237 -2.44 -10.75 4.09
CA GLY A 237 -1.01 -10.46 4.11
C GLY A 237 -0.65 -9.07 3.56
N HIS A 238 0.56 -8.95 2.99
CA HIS A 238 1.10 -7.67 2.51
C HIS A 238 0.37 -7.08 1.30
N VAL A 239 -0.12 -7.92 0.39
CA VAL A 239 -0.75 -7.50 -0.87
C VAL A 239 -2.28 -7.68 -0.82
N GLY A 240 -2.91 -7.12 0.19
CA GLY A 240 -4.35 -7.23 0.41
C GLY A 240 -5.20 -6.83 -0.80
N THR A 241 -4.77 -5.85 -1.58
CA THR A 241 -5.46 -5.42 -2.82
C THR A 241 -5.52 -6.49 -3.91
N ILE A 242 -4.67 -7.52 -3.83
CA ILE A 242 -4.68 -8.69 -4.71
C ILE A 242 -5.37 -9.85 -4.03
N GLN A 243 -5.07 -10.08 -2.74
CA GLN A 243 -5.53 -11.23 -1.98
C GLN A 243 -7.02 -11.19 -1.65
N ASP A 244 -7.48 -10.04 -1.16
CA ASP A 244 -8.89 -9.78 -0.81
C ASP A 244 -9.26 -8.34 -1.18
N PRO A 245 -9.39 -8.05 -2.49
CA PRO A 245 -9.68 -6.72 -2.97
C PRO A 245 -11.02 -6.18 -2.45
N ALA A 246 -11.99 -7.06 -2.19
CA ALA A 246 -13.31 -6.67 -1.69
C ALA A 246 -13.24 -6.17 -0.25
N ALA A 247 -12.55 -6.89 0.65
CA ALA A 247 -12.39 -6.49 2.04
C ALA A 247 -11.60 -5.17 2.15
N VAL A 248 -10.51 -5.01 1.38
CA VAL A 248 -9.75 -3.76 1.33
C VAL A 248 -10.62 -2.62 0.82
N ALA A 249 -11.37 -2.83 -0.28
CA ALA A 249 -12.24 -1.81 -0.85
C ALA A 249 -13.34 -1.38 0.13
N ALA A 250 -13.94 -2.30 0.87
CA ALA A 250 -14.97 -1.98 1.86
C ALA A 250 -14.45 -0.99 2.92
N GLN A 251 -13.24 -1.19 3.45
CA GLN A 251 -12.60 -0.28 4.41
C GLN A 251 -12.33 1.09 3.80
N VAL A 252 -11.80 1.11 2.58
CA VAL A 252 -11.48 2.35 1.85
C VAL A 252 -12.74 3.14 1.53
N ILE A 253 -13.78 2.50 1.01
CA ILE A 253 -15.06 3.13 0.68
C ILE A 253 -15.72 3.71 1.94
N ALA A 254 -15.79 2.93 3.03
CA ALA A 254 -16.35 3.39 4.29
C ALA A 254 -15.63 4.64 4.82
N PHE A 255 -14.31 4.65 4.77
CA PHE A 255 -13.51 5.79 5.21
C PHE A 255 -13.68 7.01 4.29
N LEU A 256 -13.59 6.83 2.97
CA LEU A 256 -13.65 7.93 2.00
C LEU A 256 -15.04 8.58 1.94
N HIS A 257 -16.12 7.83 2.20
CA HIS A 257 -17.47 8.38 2.34
C HIS A 257 -17.76 9.00 3.72
N GLY A 258 -16.79 9.00 4.63
CA GLY A 258 -16.95 9.61 5.95
C GLY A 258 -17.76 8.79 6.94
N LYS A 259 -18.09 7.52 6.64
CA LYS A 259 -18.72 6.58 7.58
C LYS A 259 -17.72 6.20 8.67
N LYS A 260 -18.20 5.97 9.92
CA LYS A 260 -17.35 5.37 10.96
C LYS A 260 -17.00 3.96 10.49
N THR A 261 -15.70 3.63 10.45
CA THR A 261 -15.24 2.25 10.30
C THR A 261 -15.71 1.48 11.53
N GLU A 262 -16.53 0.45 11.33
CA GLU A 262 -16.89 -0.44 12.42
C GLU A 262 -15.63 -1.22 12.81
N HIS A 263 -15.20 -1.08 14.07
CA HIS A 263 -14.29 -2.04 14.67
C HIS A 263 -15.03 -3.36 14.73
N ILE A 264 -14.57 -4.37 13.99
CA ILE A 264 -14.95 -5.75 14.26
C ILE A 264 -14.24 -6.09 15.57
N ALA A 265 -14.96 -5.90 16.70
CA ALA A 265 -14.51 -6.31 18.02
C ALA A 265 -14.36 -7.84 18.02
N GLU A 266 -13.25 -8.31 18.54
CA GLU A 266 -13.10 -9.72 18.92
C GLU A 266 -14.19 -10.04 19.97
N GLU A 267 -15.14 -10.90 19.64
CA GLU A 267 -15.89 -11.64 20.67
C GLU A 267 -14.87 -12.51 21.41
N ASN A 268 -14.41 -12.02 22.56
CA ASN A 268 -13.72 -12.83 23.55
C ASN A 268 -14.74 -13.82 24.10
N ASP A 269 -14.79 -15.01 23.53
CA ASP A 269 -15.43 -16.17 24.13
C ASP A 269 -14.61 -16.61 25.37
N HIS A 270 -14.84 -15.91 26.47
CA HIS A 270 -14.47 -16.40 27.81
C HIS A 270 -15.54 -17.39 28.23
N GLY A 271 -15.41 -18.63 27.76
CA GLY A 271 -16.11 -19.79 28.30
C GLY A 271 -15.86 -19.89 29.80
N GLY A 272 -16.71 -19.25 30.61
CA GLY A 272 -16.71 -19.35 32.04
C GLY A 272 -17.03 -20.78 32.47
N ILE A 273 -16.01 -21.51 32.89
CA ILE A 273 -16.16 -22.76 33.64
C ILE A 273 -16.79 -22.41 35.01
N ARG A 274 -18.10 -22.55 35.12
CA ARG A 274 -18.79 -22.54 36.41
C ARG A 274 -18.49 -23.86 37.10
N GLY A 275 -17.61 -23.79 38.08
CA GLY A 275 -17.43 -24.87 39.06
C GLY A 275 -18.72 -25.08 39.87
N GLY A 276 -19.38 -26.21 39.67
CA GLY A 276 -20.47 -26.66 40.49
C GLY A 276 -19.91 -27.28 41.78
N SER A 277 -20.03 -26.57 42.88
CA SER A 277 -19.92 -27.12 44.22
C SER A 277 -21.20 -27.87 44.54
N GLY A 278 -21.13 -29.18 44.58
CA GLY A 278 -22.16 -30.06 45.10
C GLY A 278 -21.76 -30.61 46.49
N HIS A 279 -22.45 -30.15 47.51
CA HIS A 279 -22.45 -30.72 48.85
C HIS A 279 -23.37 -31.95 48.89
N SER A 280 -22.97 -32.92 49.70
CA SER A 280 -23.78 -33.66 50.65
C SER A 280 -23.72 -35.16 50.56
N LEU A 281 -23.37 -35.66 51.72
CA LEU A 281 -23.55 -36.86 52.49
C LEU A 281 -22.67 -38.04 52.25
#